data_64219dbdf56fc5f5ccde4941a53f0dbe
#
_entry.id   64219dbdf56fc5f5ccde4941a53f0dbe
#
_cell.length_a   1.000
_cell.length_b   1.000
_cell.length_c   1.000
_cell.angle_alpha   90.00
_cell.angle_beta   90.00
_cell.angle_gamma   90.00
#
_symmetry.space_group_name_H-M   'P 1'
#
loop_
_entity.id
_entity.type
_entity.pdbx_description
1 polymer ?
#
loop_
_entity_poly.entity_id
_entity_poly.type
_entity_poly.pdbx_seq_one_letter_code
_entity_poly.pdbx_strand_id
1 'polypeptide(L)'
;ENNETDHRSAFPFHGGTAKALERLRLYFWENKKLSYYKNTRNGLIGSDYSSKFSPWLANGSISSKMIYWEIKRYEKSIQKNQSTYWLIFELIWRDYFKYISLKHGNKIFKIGGILEKDYHWDASYSVFENWCEGNTSEPFVNANMIELKQTGWMSNRGRQNVASFFSKELKMDWRIGAAYFESMLLDYDVHSNYGNWMYISGVGNDPRDRKFDIRWQAQRYDSNSKFQNLWLENTLF
;
A
#
# COMPACT_ATOMS: atom_id res chain seq x y z
N GLU A 1 -28.01 -4.02 2.82
CA GLU A 1 -27.29 -2.76 3.06
C GLU A 1 -26.71 -2.34 1.72
N ASN A 2 -27.11 -1.17 1.22
CA ASN A 2 -26.50 -0.58 0.02
C ASN A 2 -25.08 -0.13 0.39
N ASN A 3 -24.10 -0.94 0.08
CA ASN A 3 -22.70 -0.55 0.13
C ASN A 3 -22.39 0.33 -1.08
N GLU A 4 -22.83 1.58 -1.04
CA GLU A 4 -22.35 2.56 -2.01
C GLU A 4 -20.86 2.80 -1.77
N THR A 5 -20.07 2.53 -2.79
CA THR A 5 -18.63 2.83 -2.75
C THR A 5 -18.46 4.33 -2.62
N ASP A 6 -17.67 4.79 -1.66
CA ASP A 6 -17.34 6.21 -1.51
C ASP A 6 -16.83 6.75 -2.86
N HIS A 7 -17.46 7.81 -3.36
CA HIS A 7 -17.16 8.41 -4.67
C HIS A 7 -15.72 8.92 -4.79
N ARG A 8 -15.04 9.15 -3.66
CA ARG A 8 -13.62 9.54 -3.58
C ARG A 8 -12.68 8.36 -3.74
N SER A 9 -13.19 7.12 -3.70
CA SER A 9 -12.37 5.92 -3.81
C SER A 9 -11.50 5.94 -5.07
N ALA A 10 -10.23 5.59 -4.92
CA ALA A 10 -9.29 5.53 -6.03
C ALA A 10 -9.67 4.51 -7.12
N PHE A 11 -10.52 3.53 -6.81
CA PHE A 11 -11.00 2.53 -7.75
C PHE A 11 -12.24 1.80 -7.21
N PRO A 12 -13.26 1.55 -8.04
CA PRO A 12 -14.43 0.77 -7.66
C PRO A 12 -14.10 -0.74 -7.73
N PHE A 13 -13.56 -1.28 -6.64
CA PHE A 13 -13.19 -2.68 -6.58
C PHE A 13 -14.39 -3.62 -6.58
N HIS A 14 -14.44 -4.51 -7.56
CA HIS A 14 -15.40 -5.61 -7.64
C HIS A 14 -14.67 -6.95 -7.65
N GLY A 15 -15.16 -7.93 -6.91
CA GLY A 15 -14.53 -9.23 -6.76
C GLY A 15 -14.58 -10.09 -8.03
N GLY A 16 -13.80 -11.17 -8.02
CA GLY A 16 -13.84 -12.24 -9.02
C GLY A 16 -12.86 -12.08 -10.18
N THR A 17 -12.55 -13.22 -10.80
CA THR A 17 -11.58 -13.33 -11.89
C THR A 17 -11.98 -12.51 -13.13
N ALA A 18 -13.27 -12.43 -13.46
CA ALA A 18 -13.73 -11.66 -14.62
C ALA A 18 -13.36 -10.17 -14.46
N LYS A 19 -13.56 -9.58 -13.28
CA LYS A 19 -13.21 -8.20 -13.00
C LYS A 19 -11.70 -7.95 -12.93
N ALA A 20 -10.94 -8.92 -12.42
CA ALA A 20 -9.48 -8.88 -12.45
C ALA A 20 -8.94 -8.84 -13.90
N LEU A 21 -9.47 -9.68 -14.77
CA LEU A 21 -9.09 -9.75 -16.19
C LEU A 21 -9.54 -8.50 -16.97
N GLU A 22 -10.73 -7.99 -16.68
CA GLU A 22 -11.21 -6.71 -17.22
C GLU A 22 -10.25 -5.57 -16.85
N ARG A 23 -9.86 -5.47 -15.57
CA ARG A 23 -8.88 -4.47 -15.12
C ARG A 23 -7.53 -4.64 -15.83
N LEU A 24 -7.05 -5.87 -15.98
CA LEU A 24 -5.80 -6.15 -16.68
C LEU A 24 -5.87 -5.69 -18.13
N ARG A 25 -6.98 -6.01 -18.84
CA ARG A 25 -7.22 -5.59 -20.23
C ARG A 25 -7.24 -4.08 -20.35
N LEU A 26 -8.02 -3.38 -19.51
CA LEU A 26 -8.10 -1.92 -19.50
C LEU A 26 -6.72 -1.27 -19.25
N TYR A 27 -6.02 -1.70 -18.20
CA TYR A 27 -4.77 -1.07 -17.79
C TYR A 27 -3.62 -1.32 -18.78
N PHE A 28 -3.51 -2.52 -19.34
CA PHE A 28 -2.44 -2.89 -20.26
C PHE A 28 -2.76 -2.49 -21.70
N TRP A 29 -3.89 -2.94 -22.20
CA TRP A 29 -4.15 -2.94 -23.66
C TRP A 29 -4.92 -1.73 -24.13
N GLU A 30 -5.95 -1.31 -23.44
CA GLU A 30 -6.77 -0.18 -23.86
C GLU A 30 -6.10 1.16 -23.49
N ASN A 31 -5.84 1.36 -22.19
CA ASN A 31 -5.27 2.62 -21.70
C ASN A 31 -3.75 2.67 -21.80
N LYS A 32 -3.07 1.55 -22.08
CA LYS A 32 -1.62 1.41 -22.22
C LYS A 32 -0.82 2.01 -21.03
N LYS A 33 -1.41 1.98 -19.85
CA LYS A 33 -0.84 2.60 -18.63
C LYS A 33 0.40 1.87 -18.11
N LEU A 34 0.56 0.60 -18.47
CA LEU A 34 1.77 -0.16 -18.15
C LEU A 34 3.04 0.53 -18.65
N SER A 35 2.97 1.21 -19.79
CA SER A 35 4.10 1.96 -20.36
C SER A 35 4.64 3.08 -19.49
N TYR A 36 3.83 3.57 -18.55
CA TYR A 36 4.14 4.70 -17.68
C TYR A 36 4.15 4.33 -16.19
N TYR A 37 3.95 3.06 -15.85
CA TYR A 37 3.77 2.56 -14.48
C TYR A 37 4.83 3.07 -13.50
N LYS A 38 6.11 3.01 -13.87
CA LYS A 38 7.21 3.48 -13.01
C LYS A 38 7.05 4.95 -12.60
N ASN A 39 6.57 5.78 -13.51
CA ASN A 39 6.44 7.22 -13.28
C ASN A 39 5.19 7.56 -12.48
N THR A 40 4.11 6.78 -12.65
CA THR A 40 2.79 7.09 -12.07
C THR A 40 2.50 6.37 -10.77
N ARG A 41 3.16 5.23 -10.48
CA ARG A 41 2.84 4.31 -9.38
C ARG A 41 2.78 4.92 -7.97
N ASN A 42 3.40 6.06 -7.77
CA ASN A 42 3.37 6.80 -6.51
C ASN A 42 2.25 7.84 -6.42
N GLY A 43 1.34 7.88 -7.40
CA GLY A 43 0.16 8.73 -7.36
C GLY A 43 -0.78 8.37 -6.22
N LEU A 44 -1.67 9.30 -5.90
CA LEU A 44 -2.62 9.19 -4.79
C LEU A 44 -4.07 9.22 -5.28
N ILE A 45 -4.38 9.95 -6.34
CA ILE A 45 -5.73 10.19 -6.85
C ILE A 45 -5.92 9.52 -8.20
N GLY A 46 -7.12 8.96 -8.42
CA GLY A 46 -7.54 8.36 -9.68
C GLY A 46 -7.23 6.88 -9.80
N SER A 47 -7.80 6.26 -10.82
CA SER A 47 -7.77 4.81 -11.01
C SER A 47 -6.45 4.30 -11.60
N ASP A 48 -5.79 5.11 -12.46
CA ASP A 48 -4.76 4.64 -13.38
C ASP A 48 -3.32 4.97 -12.97
N TYR A 49 -3.11 5.59 -11.81
CA TYR A 49 -1.74 5.84 -11.33
C TYR A 49 -0.98 4.54 -11.01
N SER A 50 -1.69 3.47 -10.68
CA SER A 50 -1.12 2.13 -10.47
C SER A 50 -2.02 1.04 -11.05
N SER A 51 -1.52 -0.19 -11.09
CA SER A 51 -2.26 -1.32 -11.67
C SER A 51 -3.53 -1.70 -10.92
N LYS A 52 -3.59 -1.47 -9.60
CA LYS A 52 -4.69 -1.86 -8.71
C LYS A 52 -4.93 -3.38 -8.62
N PHE A 53 -3.92 -4.21 -8.92
CA PHE A 53 -4.10 -5.68 -8.95
C PHE A 53 -4.09 -6.34 -7.56
N SER A 54 -3.65 -5.64 -6.53
CA SER A 54 -3.40 -6.23 -5.21
C SER A 54 -4.61 -6.93 -4.58
N PRO A 55 -5.88 -6.44 -4.65
CA PRO A 55 -7.01 -7.17 -4.09
C PRO A 55 -7.26 -8.53 -4.76
N TRP A 56 -7.13 -8.59 -6.07
CA TRP A 56 -7.30 -9.84 -6.81
C TRP A 56 -6.10 -10.79 -6.69
N LEU A 57 -4.90 -10.25 -6.44
CA LEU A 57 -3.72 -11.05 -6.09
C LEU A 57 -3.84 -11.62 -4.67
N ALA A 58 -4.39 -10.86 -3.73
CA ALA A 58 -4.55 -11.29 -2.34
C ALA A 58 -5.52 -12.47 -2.22
N ASN A 59 -6.66 -12.43 -2.92
CA ASN A 59 -7.67 -13.47 -2.88
C ASN A 59 -7.48 -14.57 -3.96
N GLY A 60 -6.44 -14.48 -4.79
CA GLY A 60 -6.14 -15.50 -5.80
C GLY A 60 -6.99 -15.43 -7.07
N SER A 61 -7.82 -14.40 -7.28
CA SER A 61 -8.60 -14.21 -8.52
C SER A 61 -7.72 -14.03 -9.76
N ILE A 62 -6.51 -13.53 -9.59
CA ILE A 62 -5.45 -13.46 -10.60
C ILE A 62 -4.10 -13.84 -9.98
N SER A 63 -3.20 -14.42 -10.77
CA SER A 63 -1.88 -14.81 -10.29
C SER A 63 -0.76 -13.89 -10.78
N SER A 64 0.32 -13.78 -9.98
CA SER A 64 1.54 -13.07 -10.39
C SER A 64 2.11 -13.64 -11.70
N LYS A 65 2.03 -14.96 -11.89
CA LYS A 65 2.48 -15.63 -13.10
C LYS A 65 1.68 -15.23 -14.33
N MET A 66 0.36 -15.09 -14.19
CA MET A 66 -0.50 -14.62 -15.28
C MET A 66 -0.16 -13.17 -15.66
N ILE A 67 -0.02 -12.28 -14.67
CA ILE A 67 0.36 -10.89 -14.92
C ILE A 67 1.74 -10.82 -15.59
N TYR A 68 2.71 -11.62 -15.14
CA TYR A 68 4.04 -11.68 -15.74
C TYR A 68 3.99 -12.02 -17.24
N TRP A 69 3.23 -13.05 -17.63
CA TRP A 69 3.12 -13.43 -19.03
C TRP A 69 2.37 -12.39 -19.88
N GLU A 70 1.37 -11.70 -19.28
CA GLU A 70 0.73 -10.56 -19.94
C GLU A 70 1.70 -9.38 -20.15
N ILE A 71 2.58 -9.11 -19.18
CA ILE A 71 3.64 -8.11 -19.36
C ILE A 71 4.55 -8.53 -20.52
N LYS A 72 4.96 -9.82 -20.60
CA LYS A 72 5.81 -10.31 -21.70
C LYS A 72 5.12 -10.19 -23.04
N ARG A 73 3.82 -10.46 -23.11
CA ARG A 73 3.02 -10.24 -24.32
C ARG A 73 2.95 -8.76 -24.70
N TYR A 74 2.75 -7.89 -23.72
CA TYR A 74 2.76 -6.44 -23.93
C TYR A 74 4.13 -5.93 -24.41
N GLU A 75 5.23 -6.39 -23.82
CA GLU A 75 6.59 -6.04 -24.23
C GLU A 75 6.88 -6.41 -25.69
N LYS A 76 6.33 -7.53 -26.16
CA LYS A 76 6.48 -7.98 -27.55
C LYS A 76 5.63 -7.18 -28.53
N SER A 77 4.43 -6.77 -28.13
CA SER A 77 3.42 -6.19 -29.04
C SER A 77 3.39 -4.67 -29.04
N ILE A 78 3.76 -4.02 -27.95
CA ILE A 78 3.66 -2.57 -27.77
C ILE A 78 5.05 -1.98 -27.52
N GLN A 79 5.61 -2.20 -26.33
CA GLN A 79 6.97 -1.75 -26.00
C GLN A 79 7.49 -2.41 -24.72
N LYS A 80 8.81 -2.60 -24.68
CA LYS A 80 9.57 -2.95 -23.49
C LYS A 80 10.29 -1.71 -22.96
N ASN A 81 10.08 -1.37 -21.70
CA ASN A 81 10.73 -0.23 -21.06
C ASN A 81 10.92 -0.44 -19.55
N GLN A 82 11.38 0.59 -18.85
CA GLN A 82 11.56 0.54 -17.41
C GLN A 82 10.25 0.36 -16.62
N SER A 83 9.13 0.79 -17.15
CA SER A 83 7.84 0.63 -16.47
C SER A 83 7.35 -0.81 -16.53
N THR A 84 7.53 -1.50 -17.66
CA THR A 84 7.19 -2.93 -17.77
C THR A 84 8.06 -3.78 -16.85
N TYR A 85 9.37 -3.51 -16.79
CA TYR A 85 10.28 -4.13 -15.81
C TYR A 85 9.86 -3.84 -14.37
N TRP A 86 9.46 -2.59 -14.08
CA TRP A 86 9.14 -2.18 -12.71
C TRP A 86 7.90 -2.89 -12.15
N LEU A 87 6.89 -3.16 -12.98
CA LEU A 87 5.76 -3.95 -12.52
C LEU A 87 6.16 -5.40 -12.19
N ILE A 88 7.05 -6.01 -12.99
CA ILE A 88 7.61 -7.33 -12.66
C ILE A 88 8.37 -7.27 -11.32
N PHE A 89 9.14 -6.23 -11.10
CA PHE A 89 9.90 -6.02 -9.87
C PHE A 89 8.99 -5.94 -8.62
N GLU A 90 7.82 -5.28 -8.73
CA GLU A 90 6.84 -5.27 -7.64
C GLU A 90 6.21 -6.65 -7.38
N LEU A 91 5.98 -7.46 -8.42
CA LEU A 91 5.54 -8.86 -8.25
C LEU A 91 6.61 -9.71 -7.54
N ILE A 92 7.90 -9.46 -7.84
CA ILE A 92 9.01 -10.13 -7.16
C ILE A 92 9.06 -9.73 -5.68
N TRP A 93 8.79 -8.47 -5.31
CA TRP A 93 8.69 -8.05 -3.92
C TRP A 93 7.62 -8.83 -3.15
N ARG A 94 6.47 -9.07 -3.77
CA ARG A 94 5.41 -9.89 -3.16
C ARG A 94 5.90 -11.32 -2.88
N ASP A 95 6.57 -11.96 -3.84
CA ASP A 95 7.12 -13.30 -3.66
C ASP A 95 8.28 -13.29 -2.65
N TYR A 96 9.11 -12.26 -2.65
CA TYR A 96 10.18 -12.08 -1.68
C TYR A 96 9.66 -12.08 -0.23
N PHE A 97 8.63 -11.30 0.09
CA PHE A 97 8.05 -11.30 1.43
C PHE A 97 7.47 -12.65 1.82
N LYS A 98 6.88 -13.38 0.88
CA LYS A 98 6.44 -14.75 1.11
C LYS A 98 7.60 -15.68 1.48
N TYR A 99 8.70 -15.62 0.76
CA TYR A 99 9.88 -16.44 1.07
C TYR A 99 10.57 -16.03 2.37
N ILE A 100 10.59 -14.74 2.70
CA ILE A 100 11.04 -14.25 4.00
C ILE A 100 10.18 -14.84 5.14
N SER A 101 8.87 -14.85 4.97
CA SER A 101 7.96 -15.45 5.95
C SER A 101 8.19 -16.96 6.11
N LEU A 102 8.38 -17.68 5.00
CA LEU A 102 8.70 -19.11 5.03
C LEU A 102 10.04 -19.39 5.73
N LYS A 103 11.05 -18.53 5.50
CA LYS A 103 12.38 -18.67 6.11
C LYS A 103 12.37 -18.40 7.61
N HIS A 104 11.64 -17.38 8.06
CA HIS A 104 11.71 -16.88 9.43
C HIS A 104 10.53 -17.32 10.32
N GLY A 105 9.49 -17.94 9.71
CA GLY A 105 8.33 -18.45 10.43
C GLY A 105 7.66 -17.35 11.28
N ASN A 106 7.32 -17.70 12.51
CA ASN A 106 6.61 -16.79 13.42
C ASN A 106 7.40 -15.54 13.85
N LYS A 107 8.68 -15.40 13.48
CA LYS A 107 9.45 -14.18 13.76
C LYS A 107 8.84 -12.94 13.11
N ILE A 108 8.10 -13.10 12.00
CA ILE A 108 7.41 -11.98 11.34
C ILE A 108 6.33 -11.32 12.21
N PHE A 109 5.86 -11.99 13.27
CA PHE A 109 4.87 -11.46 14.22
C PHE A 109 5.49 -11.03 15.57
N LYS A 110 6.81 -11.19 15.74
CA LYS A 110 7.50 -10.80 16.97
C LYS A 110 7.87 -9.33 16.95
N ILE A 111 7.85 -8.67 18.10
CA ILE A 111 8.12 -7.23 18.22
C ILE A 111 9.49 -6.83 17.65
N GLY A 112 10.51 -7.64 17.84
CA GLY A 112 11.85 -7.44 17.29
C GLY A 112 11.98 -7.83 15.82
N GLY A 113 10.91 -8.36 15.19
CA GLY A 113 10.90 -8.80 13.79
C GLY A 113 11.90 -9.91 13.49
N ILE A 114 12.28 -10.02 12.23
CA ILE A 114 13.28 -11.03 11.77
C ILE A 114 14.71 -10.66 12.16
N LEU A 115 14.98 -9.40 12.49
CA LEU A 115 16.29 -8.92 12.96
C LEU A 115 16.47 -9.02 14.48
N GLU A 116 15.42 -9.40 15.21
CA GLU A 116 15.42 -9.53 16.66
C GLU A 116 15.91 -8.25 17.36
N LYS A 117 15.53 -7.07 16.83
CA LYS A 117 15.88 -5.77 17.37
C LYS A 117 15.14 -5.49 18.67
N ASP A 118 15.86 -4.94 19.64
CA ASP A 118 15.30 -4.49 20.91
C ASP A 118 15.12 -2.97 20.87
N TYR A 119 14.01 -2.53 20.24
CA TYR A 119 13.59 -1.14 20.24
C TYR A 119 12.55 -0.91 21.33
N HIS A 120 12.58 0.27 21.93
CA HIS A 120 11.49 0.69 22.81
C HIS A 120 10.26 1.09 21.97
N TRP A 121 9.12 0.46 22.27
CA TRP A 121 7.85 0.72 21.62
C TRP A 121 6.81 1.19 22.64
N ASP A 122 6.00 2.16 22.25
CA ASP A 122 4.83 2.60 22.99
C ASP A 122 3.59 1.82 22.56
N ALA A 123 2.58 1.76 23.43
CA ALA A 123 1.30 1.09 23.21
C ALA A 123 0.12 1.94 23.70
N SER A 124 0.22 3.26 23.67
CA SER A 124 -0.84 4.16 24.08
C SER A 124 -2.09 4.02 23.21
N TYR A 125 -3.21 3.63 23.81
CA TYR A 125 -4.48 3.45 23.11
C TYR A 125 -4.97 4.76 22.48
N SER A 126 -4.89 5.88 23.19
CA SER A 126 -5.31 7.19 22.65
C SER A 126 -4.50 7.66 21.45
N VAL A 127 -3.20 7.39 21.43
CA VAL A 127 -2.33 7.68 20.27
C VAL A 127 -2.71 6.80 19.10
N PHE A 128 -2.94 5.52 19.33
CA PHE A 128 -3.41 4.57 18.32
C PHE A 128 -4.77 4.99 17.74
N GLU A 129 -5.74 5.31 18.60
CA GLU A 129 -7.08 5.73 18.18
C GLU A 129 -7.02 7.01 17.30
N ASN A 130 -6.28 8.04 17.74
CA ASN A 130 -6.09 9.25 16.95
C ASN A 130 -5.46 8.97 15.58
N TRP A 131 -4.51 8.05 15.49
CA TRP A 131 -3.92 7.65 14.22
C TRP A 131 -4.95 6.92 13.34
N CYS A 132 -5.73 6.00 13.87
CA CYS A 132 -6.79 5.30 13.13
C CYS A 132 -7.86 6.25 12.60
N GLU A 133 -8.24 7.26 13.40
CA GLU A 133 -9.27 8.24 13.04
C GLU A 133 -8.77 9.34 12.10
N GLY A 134 -7.47 9.38 11.80
CA GLY A 134 -6.88 10.46 11.01
C GLY A 134 -6.88 11.79 11.74
N ASN A 135 -6.63 11.77 13.05
CA ASN A 135 -6.61 12.92 13.94
C ASN A 135 -5.21 13.11 14.57
N THR A 136 -4.19 13.11 13.74
CA THR A 136 -2.79 13.35 14.14
C THR A 136 -2.37 14.78 13.81
N SER A 137 -1.13 15.15 14.17
CA SER A 137 -0.53 16.44 13.81
C SER A 137 -0.18 16.58 12.31
N GLU A 138 -0.24 15.49 11.53
CA GLU A 138 0.23 15.48 10.14
C GLU A 138 -0.95 15.25 9.15
N PRO A 139 -1.43 16.31 8.46
CA PRO A 139 -2.58 16.23 7.57
C PRO A 139 -2.45 15.17 6.46
N PHE A 140 -1.24 14.95 5.95
CA PHE A 140 -1.01 13.92 4.93
C PHE A 140 -1.22 12.50 5.47
N VAL A 141 -0.85 12.25 6.73
CA VAL A 141 -1.15 10.98 7.43
C VAL A 141 -2.65 10.85 7.60
N ASN A 142 -3.31 11.91 8.09
CA ASN A 142 -4.74 11.93 8.36
C ASN A 142 -5.56 11.60 7.10
N ALA A 143 -5.27 12.24 5.98
CA ALA A 143 -5.95 12.00 4.71
C ALA A 143 -5.82 10.52 4.26
N ASN A 144 -4.64 9.91 4.40
CA ASN A 144 -4.43 8.51 4.05
C ASN A 144 -5.19 7.55 5.00
N MET A 145 -5.25 7.87 6.30
CA MET A 145 -5.98 7.03 7.27
C MET A 145 -7.50 7.13 7.06
N ILE A 146 -8.02 8.30 6.72
CA ILE A 146 -9.43 8.48 6.37
C ILE A 146 -9.75 7.74 5.06
N GLU A 147 -8.91 7.81 4.02
CA GLU A 147 -9.06 7.00 2.80
C GLU A 147 -9.17 5.51 3.15
N LEU A 148 -8.26 4.99 3.97
CA LEU A 148 -8.29 3.59 4.40
C LEU A 148 -9.59 3.24 5.11
N LYS A 149 -10.00 4.06 6.08
CA LYS A 149 -11.20 3.82 6.88
C LYS A 149 -12.48 3.80 6.03
N GLN A 150 -12.57 4.70 5.04
CA GLN A 150 -13.76 4.83 4.20
C GLN A 150 -13.82 3.85 3.03
N THR A 151 -12.67 3.38 2.56
CA THR A 151 -12.62 2.61 1.30
C THR A 151 -11.98 1.23 1.41
N GLY A 152 -11.29 0.93 2.51
CA GLY A 152 -10.45 -0.27 2.62
C GLY A 152 -9.21 -0.24 1.72
N TRP A 153 -8.92 0.91 1.10
CA TRP A 153 -7.80 1.10 0.17
C TRP A 153 -6.87 2.20 0.67
N MET A 154 -5.60 2.06 0.35
CA MET A 154 -4.59 3.10 0.50
C MET A 154 -3.49 2.89 -0.53
N SER A 155 -3.00 3.97 -1.13
CA SER A 155 -1.86 3.90 -2.07
C SER A 155 -0.62 3.33 -1.38
N ASN A 156 0.28 2.68 -2.17
CA ASN A 156 1.55 2.19 -1.60
C ASN A 156 2.36 3.32 -0.95
N ARG A 157 2.32 4.52 -1.52
CA ARG A 157 2.99 5.69 -0.95
C ARG A 157 2.37 6.12 0.38
N GLY A 158 1.05 6.12 0.47
CA GLY A 158 0.32 6.35 1.72
C GLY A 158 0.74 5.37 2.80
N ARG A 159 0.69 4.05 2.52
CA ARG A 159 1.06 2.98 3.47
C ARG A 159 2.45 3.18 4.07
N GLN A 160 3.43 3.51 3.23
CA GLN A 160 4.80 3.77 3.69
C GLN A 160 4.88 4.96 4.64
N ASN A 161 4.17 6.04 4.33
CA ASN A 161 4.18 7.25 5.14
C ASN A 161 3.47 7.05 6.49
N VAL A 162 2.27 6.49 6.50
CA VAL A 162 1.53 6.29 7.75
C VAL A 162 2.18 5.26 8.65
N ALA A 163 2.82 4.21 8.07
CA ALA A 163 3.57 3.22 8.85
C ALA A 163 4.87 3.81 9.43
N SER A 164 5.60 4.64 8.65
CA SER A 164 6.79 5.34 9.14
C SER A 164 6.44 6.34 10.25
N PHE A 165 5.37 7.10 10.09
CA PHE A 165 4.89 8.01 11.12
C PHE A 165 4.54 7.25 12.41
N PHE A 166 3.77 6.18 12.31
CA PHE A 166 3.34 5.37 13.43
C PHE A 166 4.51 4.75 14.21
N SER A 167 5.44 4.09 13.49
CA SER A 167 6.53 3.35 14.11
C SER A 167 7.75 4.21 14.46
N LYS A 168 8.06 5.25 13.68
CA LYS A 168 9.29 6.05 13.83
C LYS A 168 9.07 7.40 14.52
N GLU A 169 7.90 8.02 14.31
CA GLU A 169 7.56 9.30 14.92
C GLU A 169 6.86 9.10 16.26
N LEU A 170 5.75 8.33 16.23
CA LEU A 170 4.98 8.05 17.43
C LEU A 170 5.59 6.92 18.29
N LYS A 171 6.58 6.20 17.76
CA LYS A 171 7.25 5.04 18.42
C LYS A 171 6.28 3.94 18.87
N MET A 172 5.12 3.85 18.23
CA MET A 172 4.10 2.84 18.56
C MET A 172 4.53 1.44 18.09
N ASP A 173 4.14 0.43 18.86
CA ASP A 173 4.35 -0.98 18.46
C ASP A 173 3.78 -1.21 17.06
N TRP A 174 4.67 -1.43 16.12
CA TRP A 174 4.35 -1.59 14.70
C TRP A 174 3.34 -2.71 14.42
N ARG A 175 3.26 -3.72 15.30
CA ARG A 175 2.33 -4.85 15.16
C ARG A 175 0.88 -4.42 15.34
N ILE A 176 0.62 -3.41 16.16
CA ILE A 176 -0.72 -2.83 16.35
C ILE A 176 -1.17 -2.18 15.03
N GLY A 177 -0.30 -1.41 14.39
CA GLY A 177 -0.57 -0.83 13.07
C GLY A 177 -0.74 -1.88 11.98
N ALA A 178 0.08 -2.94 12.00
CA ALA A 178 -0.05 -4.07 11.06
C ALA A 178 -1.39 -4.81 11.23
N ALA A 179 -1.84 -5.01 12.47
CA ALA A 179 -3.14 -5.63 12.77
C ALA A 179 -4.33 -4.74 12.35
N TYR A 180 -4.20 -3.41 12.51
CA TYR A 180 -5.21 -2.49 11.98
C TYR A 180 -5.30 -2.57 10.45
N PHE A 181 -4.18 -2.60 9.75
CA PHE A 181 -4.17 -2.80 8.30
C PHE A 181 -4.79 -4.13 7.88
N GLU A 182 -4.52 -5.21 8.62
CA GLU A 182 -5.13 -6.51 8.42
C GLU A 182 -6.66 -6.44 8.47
N SER A 183 -7.22 -5.68 9.43
CA SER A 183 -8.66 -5.54 9.60
C SER A 183 -9.34 -4.66 8.55
N MET A 184 -8.60 -3.74 7.91
CA MET A 184 -9.15 -2.70 7.05
C MET A 184 -8.91 -2.92 5.56
N LEU A 185 -7.78 -3.53 5.17
CA LEU A 185 -7.35 -3.56 3.77
C LEU A 185 -8.12 -4.60 2.94
N LEU A 186 -8.71 -4.17 1.83
CA LEU A 186 -9.31 -5.04 0.81
C LEU A 186 -8.29 -6.00 0.15
N ASP A 187 -7.02 -5.60 0.15
CA ASP A 187 -5.91 -6.34 -0.45
C ASP A 187 -4.96 -6.92 0.59
N TYR A 188 -5.48 -7.19 1.79
CA TYR A 188 -4.68 -7.81 2.83
C TYR A 188 -4.05 -9.12 2.36
N ASP A 189 -2.74 -9.21 2.51
CA ASP A 189 -1.91 -10.40 2.33
C ASP A 189 -0.91 -10.43 3.49
N VAL A 190 -0.92 -11.50 4.27
CA VAL A 190 -0.14 -11.60 5.51
C VAL A 190 1.35 -11.34 5.29
N HIS A 191 1.92 -11.91 4.22
CA HIS A 191 3.36 -11.78 3.95
C HIS A 191 3.73 -10.37 3.52
N SER A 192 2.93 -9.77 2.64
CA SER A 192 3.13 -8.40 2.17
C SER A 192 2.90 -7.39 3.29
N ASN A 193 1.85 -7.56 4.09
CA ASN A 193 1.53 -6.65 5.18
C ASN A 193 2.64 -6.64 6.24
N TYR A 194 2.88 -7.78 6.89
CA TYR A 194 3.88 -7.87 7.95
C TYR A 194 5.30 -7.65 7.45
N GLY A 195 5.61 -8.09 6.22
CA GLY A 195 6.90 -7.81 5.58
C GLY A 195 7.17 -6.32 5.38
N ASN A 196 6.20 -5.55 4.87
CA ASN A 196 6.33 -4.11 4.70
C ASN A 196 6.35 -3.36 6.04
N TRP A 197 5.53 -3.76 7.01
CA TRP A 197 5.56 -3.17 8.34
C TRP A 197 6.90 -3.36 9.02
N MET A 198 7.46 -4.57 9.02
CA MET A 198 8.81 -4.83 9.54
C MET A 198 9.87 -4.00 8.80
N TYR A 199 9.77 -3.91 7.46
CA TYR A 199 10.69 -3.13 6.63
C TYR A 199 10.71 -1.66 7.05
N ILE A 200 9.55 -1.03 7.18
CA ILE A 200 9.42 0.38 7.56
C ILE A 200 9.82 0.63 9.02
N SER A 201 9.52 -0.31 9.92
CA SER A 201 9.79 -0.17 11.36
C SER A 201 11.25 -0.43 11.73
N GLY A 202 12.08 -0.90 10.78
CA GLY A 202 13.50 -1.15 11.00
C GLY A 202 13.83 -2.48 11.66
N VAL A 203 12.84 -3.37 11.77
CA VAL A 203 13.00 -4.73 12.32
C VAL A 203 12.99 -5.81 11.24
N GLY A 204 12.98 -5.40 9.97
CA GLY A 204 12.93 -6.24 8.78
C GLY A 204 14.11 -6.02 7.84
N ASN A 205 13.87 -6.17 6.54
CA ASN A 205 14.91 -6.24 5.51
C ASN A 205 15.42 -4.88 5.00
N ASP A 206 15.04 -3.73 5.58
CA ASP A 206 15.62 -2.45 5.19
C ASP A 206 17.01 -2.27 5.82
N PRO A 207 18.09 -2.29 5.03
CA PRO A 207 19.44 -2.14 5.55
C PRO A 207 19.75 -0.72 6.07
N ARG A 208 18.87 0.26 5.77
CA ARG A 208 19.09 1.68 6.04
C ARG A 208 18.30 2.20 7.23
N ASP A 209 17.31 1.44 7.73
CA ASP A 209 16.42 1.84 8.84
C ASP A 209 15.90 3.28 8.68
N ARG A 210 15.29 3.57 7.54
CA ARG A 210 14.88 4.92 7.13
C ARG A 210 13.68 5.41 7.92
N LYS A 211 13.71 6.68 8.32
CA LYS A 211 12.55 7.46 8.74
C LYS A 211 12.12 8.37 7.59
N PHE A 212 10.82 8.42 7.28
CA PHE A 212 10.30 9.32 6.26
C PHE A 212 10.05 10.70 6.86
N ASP A 213 10.49 11.73 6.18
CA ASP A 213 10.05 13.12 6.43
C ASP A 213 8.67 13.28 5.79
N ILE A 214 7.63 13.26 6.61
CA ILE A 214 6.24 13.24 6.16
C ILE A 214 5.88 14.51 5.40
N ARG A 215 6.38 15.68 5.84
CA ARG A 215 6.10 16.97 5.18
C ARG A 215 6.75 17.05 3.81
N TRP A 216 7.99 16.60 3.70
CA TRP A 216 8.65 16.50 2.40
C TRP A 216 7.96 15.50 1.46
N GLN A 217 7.48 14.38 2.00
CA GLN A 217 6.71 13.41 1.22
C GLN A 217 5.39 14.01 0.72
N ALA A 218 4.66 14.74 1.56
CA ALA A 218 3.45 15.46 1.20
C ALA A 218 3.74 16.49 0.09
N GLN A 219 4.76 17.33 0.27
CA GLN A 219 5.16 18.31 -0.75
C GLN A 219 5.52 17.66 -2.09
N ARG A 220 6.15 16.49 -2.06
CA ARG A 220 6.59 15.80 -3.28
C ARG A 220 5.44 15.11 -4.02
N TYR A 221 4.51 14.47 -3.31
CA TYR A 221 3.49 13.61 -3.91
C TYR A 221 2.09 14.23 -3.95
N ASP A 222 1.86 15.27 -3.17
CA ASP A 222 0.61 16.02 -3.06
C ASP A 222 0.87 17.54 -2.98
N SER A 223 1.75 18.06 -3.83
CA SER A 223 2.24 19.45 -3.80
C SER A 223 1.14 20.52 -3.82
N ASN A 224 -0.02 20.18 -4.38
CA ASN A 224 -1.18 21.06 -4.48
C ASN A 224 -2.24 20.73 -3.40
N SER A 225 -1.92 19.90 -2.44
CA SER A 225 -2.82 19.44 -1.37
C SER A 225 -4.15 18.83 -1.88
N LYS A 226 -4.21 18.39 -3.14
CA LYS A 226 -5.45 17.86 -3.73
C LYS A 226 -5.93 16.59 -3.03
N PHE A 227 -5.02 15.71 -2.68
CA PHE A 227 -5.35 14.48 -1.96
C PHE A 227 -5.76 14.79 -0.52
N GLN A 228 -5.03 15.67 0.15
CA GLN A 228 -5.37 16.10 1.49
C GLN A 228 -6.75 16.78 1.52
N ASN A 229 -7.02 17.73 0.63
CA ASN A 229 -8.31 18.40 0.55
C ASN A 229 -9.43 17.41 0.25
N LEU A 230 -9.22 16.46 -0.67
CA LEU A 230 -10.22 15.45 -1.01
C LEU A 230 -10.71 14.65 0.22
N TRP A 231 -9.81 14.37 1.16
CA TRP A 231 -10.14 13.52 2.31
C TRP A 231 -10.40 14.30 3.60
N LEU A 232 -9.89 15.53 3.74
CA LEU A 232 -10.00 16.33 4.96
C LEU A 232 -11.15 17.36 4.91
N GLU A 233 -11.50 17.89 3.73
CA GLU A 233 -12.52 18.95 3.62
C GLU A 233 -13.93 18.52 4.05
N ASN A 234 -14.24 17.22 4.06
CA ASN A 234 -15.54 16.67 4.49
C ASN A 234 -15.60 16.30 5.99
N THR A 235 -14.62 16.66 6.79
CA THR A 235 -14.65 16.42 8.25
C THR A 235 -15.19 17.64 9.03
N LEU A 236 -15.71 18.66 8.33
CA LEU A 236 -16.22 19.89 8.95
C LEU A 236 -17.75 19.91 9.16
N PHE A 237 -18.43 18.74 9.05
CA PHE A 237 -19.88 18.63 9.34
C PHE A 237 -20.18 17.38 10.15
#